data_8c19982f76038dac3ea93a9e824a1ba6
#
_entry.id   8c19982f76038dac3ea93a9e824a1ba6
#
_cell.length_a   1.000
_cell.length_b   1.000
_cell.length_c   1.000
_cell.angle_alpha   90.00
_cell.angle_beta   90.00
_cell.angle_gamma   90.00
#
_symmetry.space_group_name_H-M   'P 1'
#
loop_
_entity.id
_entity.type
_entity.pdbx_description
1 polymer ?
#
loop_
_entity_poly.entity_id
_entity_poly.type
_entity_poly.pdbx_seq_one_letter_code
_entity_poly.pdbx_strand_id
1 'polypeptide(L)'
;MSTVLVPSLSPERLQSVLLVDDEPSLVEAVRYSLRREGFSVSVATTGSEAVAKARLEGPDVVVLDVMLPGMDGLEVCKLLRAESAVPILLLSAKGEPIDRVVGLELGADDYLGKPFAMQELVARIRALLRRSAMREPAPRNDVRTPVADDTIRDGDLELMPAARRVTLRGEPVALKPKEYDLLHHLARHPGVVHSRESLLTHVWGYDYPITSRTVDVHVRWLRQKIEADPSAPVRIETVRGAGYRYRVAADDGTP
;
A
#
# COMPACT_ATOMS: atom_id res chain seq x y z
N MET A 1 48.13 -21.55 -12.92
CA MET A 1 47.00 -21.06 -13.74
C MET A 1 45.81 -20.95 -12.84
N SER A 2 45.52 -19.74 -12.32
CA SER A 2 44.39 -19.50 -11.44
C SER A 2 43.16 -19.06 -12.29
N THR A 3 42.14 -19.89 -12.32
CA THR A 3 40.89 -19.60 -12.97
C THR A 3 40.13 -18.61 -12.10
N VAL A 4 40.02 -17.38 -12.56
CA VAL A 4 39.16 -16.35 -11.95
C VAL A 4 37.71 -16.71 -12.26
N LEU A 5 36.93 -17.16 -11.25
CA LEU A 5 35.50 -17.30 -11.35
C LEU A 5 34.87 -15.89 -11.45
N VAL A 6 34.40 -15.54 -12.63
CA VAL A 6 33.54 -14.37 -12.83
C VAL A 6 32.14 -14.73 -12.25
N PRO A 7 31.62 -13.98 -11.28
CA PRO A 7 30.24 -14.23 -10.83
C PRO A 7 29.29 -13.99 -12.00
N SER A 8 28.49 -15.00 -12.34
CA SER A 8 27.43 -14.88 -13.32
C SER A 8 26.36 -13.95 -12.75
N LEU A 9 26.27 -12.74 -13.27
CA LEU A 9 25.13 -11.86 -13.07
C LEU A 9 23.91 -12.56 -13.68
N SER A 10 23.05 -13.09 -12.83
CA SER A 10 21.70 -13.50 -13.27
C SER A 10 21.04 -12.30 -13.91
N PRO A 11 20.40 -12.41 -15.09
CA PRO A 11 19.70 -11.30 -15.70
C PRO A 11 18.64 -10.80 -14.69
N GLU A 12 18.72 -9.55 -14.28
CA GLU A 12 17.71 -8.93 -13.41
C GLU A 12 16.37 -9.08 -14.12
N ARG A 13 15.46 -9.82 -13.50
CA ARG A 13 14.09 -9.97 -14.00
C ARG A 13 13.43 -8.59 -14.01
N LEU A 14 13.00 -8.13 -15.19
CA LEU A 14 12.23 -6.90 -15.28
C LEU A 14 10.97 -7.00 -14.44
N GLN A 15 10.69 -5.98 -13.64
CA GLN A 15 9.46 -5.90 -12.87
C GLN A 15 8.25 -5.86 -13.82
N SER A 16 7.24 -6.68 -13.53
CA SER A 16 6.08 -6.90 -14.39
C SER A 16 4.86 -6.13 -13.90
N VAL A 17 4.22 -5.43 -14.83
CA VAL A 17 2.99 -4.65 -14.61
C VAL A 17 1.86 -5.27 -15.41
N LEU A 18 0.75 -5.61 -14.76
CA LEU A 18 -0.51 -5.91 -15.45
C LEU A 18 -1.32 -4.61 -15.53
N LEU A 19 -1.47 -4.08 -16.75
CA LEU A 19 -2.29 -2.91 -17.04
C LEU A 19 -3.69 -3.36 -17.47
N VAL A 20 -4.71 -2.89 -16.79
CA VAL A 20 -6.11 -3.25 -17.04
C VAL A 20 -6.91 -1.98 -17.31
N ASP A 21 -7.29 -1.80 -18.58
CA ASP A 21 -8.07 -0.64 -19.03
C ASP A 21 -8.66 -0.98 -20.41
N ASP A 22 -9.88 -0.58 -20.70
CA ASP A 22 -10.57 -0.85 -21.95
C ASP A 22 -10.40 0.27 -22.99
N GLU A 23 -9.75 1.39 -22.63
CA GLU A 23 -9.47 2.51 -23.53
C GLU A 23 -8.16 2.30 -24.31
N PRO A 24 -8.20 1.97 -25.63
CA PRO A 24 -6.99 1.60 -26.39
C PRO A 24 -5.92 2.70 -26.42
N SER A 25 -6.34 3.97 -26.52
CA SER A 25 -5.44 5.12 -26.59
C SER A 25 -4.64 5.30 -25.29
N LEU A 26 -5.30 5.15 -24.15
CA LEU A 26 -4.68 5.22 -22.82
C LEU A 26 -3.74 4.02 -22.60
N VAL A 27 -4.21 2.82 -22.95
CA VAL A 27 -3.42 1.58 -22.85
C VAL A 27 -2.09 1.71 -23.61
N GLU A 28 -2.14 2.17 -24.87
CA GLU A 28 -0.92 2.34 -25.67
C GLU A 28 0.03 3.38 -25.08
N ALA A 29 -0.48 4.53 -24.63
CA ALA A 29 0.33 5.58 -24.02
C ALA A 29 1.00 5.11 -22.72
N VAL A 30 0.24 4.44 -21.86
CA VAL A 30 0.75 3.90 -20.59
C VAL A 30 1.75 2.79 -20.84
N ARG A 31 1.43 1.84 -21.70
CA ARG A 31 2.32 0.72 -22.09
C ARG A 31 3.65 1.22 -22.63
N TYR A 32 3.61 2.20 -23.54
CA TYR A 32 4.81 2.80 -24.10
C TYR A 32 5.69 3.45 -23.02
N SER A 33 5.08 4.25 -22.14
CA SER A 33 5.80 4.94 -21.07
C SER A 33 6.41 3.96 -20.07
N LEU A 34 5.65 2.96 -19.62
CA LEU A 34 6.14 1.96 -18.67
C LEU A 34 7.29 1.13 -19.22
N ARG A 35 7.23 0.75 -20.51
CA ARG A 35 8.34 0.04 -21.16
C ARG A 35 9.61 0.88 -21.24
N ARG A 36 9.49 2.17 -21.51
CA ARG A 36 10.64 3.09 -21.48
C ARG A 36 11.27 3.23 -20.10
N GLU A 37 10.47 3.06 -19.06
CA GLU A 37 10.92 3.08 -17.66
C GLU A 37 11.47 1.72 -17.18
N GLY A 38 11.58 0.71 -18.08
CA GLY A 38 12.18 -0.58 -17.81
C GLY A 38 11.22 -1.64 -17.25
N PHE A 39 9.91 -1.45 -17.36
CA PHE A 39 8.92 -2.44 -16.94
C PHE A 39 8.55 -3.40 -18.06
N SER A 40 8.28 -4.67 -17.69
CA SER A 40 7.52 -5.59 -18.54
C SER A 40 6.04 -5.32 -18.36
N VAL A 41 5.27 -5.17 -19.45
CA VAL A 41 3.85 -4.80 -19.39
C VAL A 41 3.00 -5.80 -20.14
N SER A 42 2.10 -6.47 -19.42
CA SER A 42 0.96 -7.20 -19.97
C SER A 42 -0.31 -6.36 -19.87
N VAL A 43 -1.26 -6.59 -20.76
CA VAL A 43 -2.48 -5.78 -20.87
C VAL A 43 -3.69 -6.69 -20.79
N ALA A 44 -4.72 -6.29 -20.08
CA ALA A 44 -6.06 -6.85 -20.10
C ALA A 44 -7.08 -5.74 -20.39
N THR A 45 -8.12 -6.04 -21.14
CA THR A 45 -9.16 -5.07 -21.53
C THR A 45 -10.50 -5.34 -20.85
N THR A 46 -10.59 -6.42 -20.07
CA THR A 46 -11.79 -6.79 -19.29
C THR A 46 -11.40 -7.29 -17.91
N GLY A 47 -12.33 -7.21 -16.96
CA GLY A 47 -12.10 -7.68 -15.60
C GLY A 47 -11.83 -9.19 -15.52
N SER A 48 -12.53 -10.02 -16.31
CA SER A 48 -12.29 -11.47 -16.35
C SER A 48 -10.92 -11.82 -16.91
N GLU A 49 -10.46 -11.12 -17.95
CA GLU A 49 -9.10 -11.28 -18.50
C GLU A 49 -8.04 -10.86 -17.47
N ALA A 50 -8.29 -9.78 -16.74
CA ALA A 50 -7.39 -9.30 -15.70
C ALA A 50 -7.16 -10.34 -14.59
N VAL A 51 -8.24 -10.95 -14.07
CA VAL A 51 -8.14 -12.01 -13.06
C VAL A 51 -7.39 -13.22 -13.60
N ALA A 52 -7.70 -13.67 -14.83
CA ALA A 52 -7.04 -14.81 -15.46
C ALA A 52 -5.53 -14.55 -15.64
N LYS A 53 -5.14 -13.39 -16.16
CA LYS A 53 -3.73 -13.01 -16.35
C LYS A 53 -3.00 -12.84 -15.03
N ALA A 54 -3.62 -12.22 -14.03
CA ALA A 54 -3.00 -12.07 -12.72
C ALA A 54 -2.65 -13.42 -12.08
N ARG A 55 -3.51 -14.43 -12.22
CA ARG A 55 -3.27 -15.80 -11.74
C ARG A 55 -2.17 -16.52 -12.52
N LEU A 56 -2.16 -16.34 -13.85
CA LEU A 56 -1.24 -17.05 -14.74
C LEU A 56 0.17 -16.46 -14.74
N GLU A 57 0.27 -15.13 -14.76
CA GLU A 57 1.53 -14.41 -14.97
C GLU A 57 2.20 -14.00 -13.65
N GLY A 58 1.44 -13.86 -12.56
CA GLY A 58 1.93 -13.42 -11.26
C GLY A 58 2.62 -12.04 -11.35
N PRO A 59 1.92 -10.96 -11.75
CA PRO A 59 2.53 -9.66 -11.92
C PRO A 59 3.03 -9.09 -10.59
N ASP A 60 4.06 -8.24 -10.65
CA ASP A 60 4.61 -7.57 -9.47
C ASP A 60 3.72 -6.41 -9.00
N VAL A 61 2.90 -5.85 -9.92
CA VAL A 61 1.89 -4.82 -9.61
C VAL A 61 0.75 -4.86 -10.64
N VAL A 62 -0.47 -4.53 -10.20
CA VAL A 62 -1.64 -4.37 -11.07
C VAL A 62 -2.04 -2.91 -11.10
N VAL A 63 -2.18 -2.35 -12.31
CA VAL A 63 -2.77 -1.03 -12.58
C VAL A 63 -4.14 -1.28 -13.18
N LEU A 64 -5.20 -0.86 -12.49
CA LEU A 64 -6.55 -1.34 -12.74
C LEU A 64 -7.54 -0.19 -12.86
N ASP A 65 -8.17 -0.05 -14.02
CA ASP A 65 -9.29 0.87 -14.16
C ASP A 65 -10.50 0.39 -13.35
N VAL A 66 -11.18 1.32 -12.71
CA VAL A 66 -12.44 1.06 -12.00
C VAL A 66 -13.57 0.80 -12.99
N MET A 67 -13.62 1.56 -14.09
CA MET A 67 -14.71 1.52 -15.06
C MET A 67 -14.41 0.54 -16.19
N LEU A 68 -14.58 -0.76 -15.95
CA LEU A 68 -14.41 -1.81 -16.96
C LEU A 68 -15.76 -2.37 -17.43
N PRO A 69 -15.86 -2.82 -18.69
CA PRO A 69 -17.07 -3.47 -19.16
C PRO A 69 -17.25 -4.86 -18.54
N GLY A 70 -18.48 -5.15 -18.13
CA GLY A 70 -18.85 -6.44 -17.53
C GLY A 70 -18.50 -6.50 -16.03
N MET A 71 -17.38 -7.13 -15.71
CA MET A 71 -16.84 -7.15 -14.33
C MET A 71 -16.06 -5.86 -14.07
N ASP A 72 -16.55 -5.03 -13.14
CA ASP A 72 -15.90 -3.76 -12.81
C ASP A 72 -14.56 -3.94 -12.07
N GLY A 73 -13.74 -2.89 -12.07
CA GLY A 73 -12.41 -2.95 -11.45
C GLY A 73 -12.47 -3.11 -9.92
N LEU A 74 -13.54 -2.73 -9.25
CA LEU A 74 -13.68 -2.92 -7.81
C LEU A 74 -13.91 -4.40 -7.49
N GLU A 75 -14.70 -5.09 -8.32
CA GLU A 75 -14.91 -6.54 -8.20
C GLU A 75 -13.60 -7.31 -8.50
N VAL A 76 -12.87 -6.92 -9.55
CA VAL A 76 -11.53 -7.45 -9.84
C VAL A 76 -10.59 -7.25 -8.65
N CYS A 77 -10.54 -6.05 -8.08
CA CYS A 77 -9.72 -5.74 -6.91
C CYS A 77 -10.05 -6.66 -5.72
N LYS A 78 -11.33 -6.86 -5.43
CA LYS A 78 -11.80 -7.76 -4.36
C LYS A 78 -11.35 -9.20 -4.59
N LEU A 79 -11.51 -9.72 -5.81
CA LEU A 79 -11.10 -11.08 -6.18
C LEU A 79 -9.59 -11.27 -6.04
N LEU A 80 -8.80 -10.37 -6.63
CA LEU A 80 -7.34 -10.43 -6.54
C LEU A 80 -6.85 -10.36 -5.10
N ARG A 81 -7.49 -9.54 -4.27
CA ARG A 81 -7.10 -9.37 -2.87
C ARG A 81 -7.44 -10.59 -2.02
N ALA A 82 -8.45 -11.35 -2.36
CA ALA A 82 -8.79 -12.61 -1.68
C ALA A 82 -7.73 -13.70 -1.96
N GLU A 83 -7.04 -13.64 -3.11
CA GLU A 83 -6.13 -14.68 -3.59
C GLU A 83 -4.65 -14.31 -3.46
N SER A 84 -4.32 -13.00 -3.45
CA SER A 84 -2.93 -12.54 -3.47
C SER A 84 -2.72 -11.23 -2.73
N ALA A 85 -1.45 -10.97 -2.40
CA ALA A 85 -1.00 -9.71 -1.83
C ALA A 85 -0.36 -8.78 -2.88
N VAL A 86 -0.60 -9.02 -4.18
CA VAL A 86 -0.06 -8.19 -5.26
C VAL A 86 -0.48 -6.73 -5.05
N PRO A 87 0.43 -5.75 -5.16
CA PRO A 87 0.06 -4.34 -5.08
C PRO A 87 -0.94 -3.96 -6.18
N ILE A 88 -1.99 -3.21 -5.82
CA ILE A 88 -3.03 -2.75 -6.75
C ILE A 88 -3.13 -1.23 -6.71
N LEU A 89 -2.89 -0.60 -7.86
CA LEU A 89 -3.13 0.82 -8.11
C LEU A 89 -4.42 0.96 -8.92
N LEU A 90 -5.45 1.59 -8.34
CA LEU A 90 -6.68 1.87 -9.06
C LEU A 90 -6.57 3.15 -9.89
N LEU A 91 -7.09 3.12 -11.10
CA LEU A 91 -7.36 4.30 -11.93
C LEU A 91 -8.85 4.62 -11.82
N SER A 92 -9.22 5.88 -11.55
CA SER A 92 -10.62 6.27 -11.43
C SER A 92 -10.89 7.61 -12.09
N ALA A 93 -12.12 7.85 -12.57
CA ALA A 93 -12.52 9.15 -13.08
C ALA A 93 -12.42 10.22 -11.99
N LYS A 94 -12.03 11.45 -12.39
CA LYS A 94 -11.91 12.59 -11.48
C LYS A 94 -13.33 13.07 -11.11
N GLY A 95 -13.72 12.86 -9.86
CA GLY A 95 -14.98 13.47 -9.37
C GLY A 95 -15.85 12.56 -8.49
N GLU A 96 -15.66 11.26 -8.49
CA GLU A 96 -16.46 10.37 -7.65
C GLU A 96 -15.72 10.00 -6.35
N PRO A 97 -16.05 10.66 -5.22
CA PRO A 97 -15.42 10.36 -3.93
C PRO A 97 -15.72 8.93 -3.45
N ILE A 98 -16.83 8.36 -3.91
CA ILE A 98 -17.32 7.03 -3.51
C ILE A 98 -16.40 5.95 -4.06
N ASP A 99 -16.01 5.99 -5.32
CA ASP A 99 -15.16 4.95 -5.94
C ASP A 99 -13.78 4.85 -5.31
N ARG A 100 -13.23 5.99 -4.87
CA ARG A 100 -11.93 6.06 -4.20
C ARG A 100 -11.97 5.40 -2.81
N VAL A 101 -13.03 5.70 -2.04
CA VAL A 101 -13.20 5.14 -0.69
C VAL A 101 -13.48 3.64 -0.81
N VAL A 102 -14.42 3.26 -1.69
CA VAL A 102 -14.82 1.86 -1.91
C VAL A 102 -13.65 1.03 -2.46
N GLY A 103 -12.90 1.54 -3.44
CA GLY A 103 -11.77 0.81 -4.02
C GLY A 103 -10.67 0.50 -3.01
N LEU A 104 -10.33 1.48 -2.17
CA LEU A 104 -9.39 1.26 -1.08
C LEU A 104 -10.02 0.35 0.01
N GLU A 105 -11.31 0.44 0.31
CA GLU A 105 -12.02 -0.47 1.22
C GLU A 105 -11.96 -1.92 0.74
N LEU A 106 -12.04 -2.15 -0.57
CA LEU A 106 -11.92 -3.47 -1.18
C LEU A 106 -10.48 -3.99 -1.23
N GLY A 107 -9.50 -3.18 -0.88
CA GLY A 107 -8.12 -3.64 -0.68
C GLY A 107 -7.09 -3.10 -1.65
N ALA A 108 -7.39 -2.11 -2.47
CA ALA A 108 -6.38 -1.41 -3.25
C ALA A 108 -5.33 -0.74 -2.33
N ASP A 109 -4.09 -0.69 -2.80
CA ASP A 109 -2.99 -0.08 -2.04
C ASP A 109 -2.89 1.43 -2.27
N ASP A 110 -3.33 1.89 -3.46
CA ASP A 110 -3.37 3.29 -3.83
C ASP A 110 -4.34 3.54 -4.98
N TYR A 111 -4.63 4.81 -5.28
CA TYR A 111 -5.45 5.20 -6.43
C TYR A 111 -4.87 6.43 -7.14
N LEU A 112 -5.19 6.56 -8.43
CA LEU A 112 -4.81 7.68 -9.29
C LEU A 112 -6.01 8.17 -10.09
N GLY A 113 -6.33 9.46 -9.98
CA GLY A 113 -7.47 10.05 -10.69
C GLY A 113 -7.17 10.37 -12.15
N LYS A 114 -8.00 9.91 -13.10
CA LYS A 114 -7.97 10.34 -14.52
C LYS A 114 -8.54 11.77 -14.66
N PRO A 115 -7.93 12.67 -15.47
CA PRO A 115 -6.66 12.52 -16.17
C PRO A 115 -5.47 12.68 -15.23
N PHE A 116 -4.40 11.95 -15.48
CA PHE A 116 -3.18 11.95 -14.69
C PHE A 116 -1.92 12.25 -15.52
N ALA A 117 -0.88 12.71 -14.84
CA ALA A 117 0.45 12.82 -15.46
C ALA A 117 1.13 11.45 -15.49
N MET A 118 1.77 11.08 -16.61
CA MET A 118 2.45 9.81 -16.76
C MET A 118 3.57 9.62 -15.72
N GLN A 119 4.26 10.69 -15.36
CA GLN A 119 5.27 10.70 -14.31
C GLN A 119 4.70 10.31 -12.94
N GLU A 120 3.46 10.75 -12.63
CA GLU A 120 2.77 10.39 -11.39
C GLU A 120 2.44 8.90 -11.35
N LEU A 121 1.92 8.35 -12.46
CA LEU A 121 1.66 6.92 -12.58
C LEU A 121 2.92 6.10 -12.33
N VAL A 122 4.02 6.41 -13.00
CA VAL A 122 5.32 5.73 -12.84
C VAL A 122 5.83 5.82 -11.40
N ALA A 123 5.76 7.00 -10.77
CA ALA A 123 6.19 7.20 -9.40
C ALA A 123 5.39 6.33 -8.41
N ARG A 124 4.07 6.21 -8.61
CA ARG A 124 3.19 5.37 -7.78
C ARG A 124 3.50 3.88 -7.96
N ILE A 125 3.69 3.42 -9.20
CA ILE A 125 4.07 2.03 -9.49
C ILE A 125 5.40 1.69 -8.82
N ARG A 126 6.44 2.53 -8.98
CA ARG A 126 7.74 2.33 -8.33
C ARG A 126 7.63 2.27 -6.81
N ALA A 127 6.82 3.13 -6.23
CA ALA A 127 6.58 3.15 -4.79
C ALA A 127 5.92 1.85 -4.30
N LEU A 128 4.96 1.31 -5.03
CA LEU A 128 4.30 0.03 -4.73
C LEU A 128 5.29 -1.14 -4.83
N LEU A 129 6.09 -1.18 -5.88
CA LEU A 129 7.07 -2.26 -6.14
C LEU A 129 8.24 -2.26 -5.13
N ARG A 130 8.78 -1.11 -4.76
CA ARG A 130 9.85 -1.00 -3.76
C ARG A 130 9.47 -1.67 -2.43
N ARG A 131 8.21 -1.65 -2.07
CA ARG A 131 7.70 -2.24 -0.84
C ARG A 131 7.43 -3.73 -0.91
N SER A 132 7.02 -4.24 -2.08
CA SER A 132 6.90 -5.68 -2.26
C SER A 132 8.26 -6.36 -2.11
N ALA A 133 9.32 -5.74 -2.62
CA ALA A 133 10.68 -6.20 -2.43
C ALA A 133 11.16 -6.19 -0.95
N MET A 134 10.68 -5.25 -0.13
CA MET A 134 10.96 -5.22 1.31
C MET A 134 10.10 -6.20 2.12
N ARG A 135 9.12 -6.85 1.51
CA ARG A 135 8.21 -7.84 2.14
C ARG A 135 8.69 -9.28 2.00
N GLU A 136 9.70 -9.58 1.19
CA GLU A 136 10.29 -10.90 1.19
C GLU A 136 10.93 -11.16 2.57
N PRO A 137 10.59 -12.29 3.23
CA PRO A 137 11.25 -12.66 4.46
C PRO A 137 12.73 -12.86 4.14
N ALA A 138 13.61 -12.09 4.79
CA ALA A 138 15.04 -12.36 4.74
C ALA A 138 15.27 -13.86 4.99
N PRO A 139 16.21 -14.52 4.26
CA PRO A 139 16.50 -15.94 4.44
C PRO A 139 16.75 -16.20 5.92
N ARG A 140 16.02 -17.19 6.45
CA ARG A 140 16.18 -17.65 7.83
C ARG A 140 17.57 -18.22 7.99
N ASN A 141 18.55 -17.38 8.33
CA ASN A 141 19.80 -17.84 8.91
C ASN A 141 19.64 -17.73 10.42
N ASP A 142 19.53 -18.89 11.04
CA ASP A 142 19.59 -19.10 12.47
C ASP A 142 20.80 -18.42 13.09
N VAL A 143 20.58 -17.27 13.71
CA VAL A 143 21.27 -16.90 14.95
C VAL A 143 20.24 -16.11 15.77
N ARG A 144 19.66 -16.75 16.79
CA ARG A 144 18.86 -16.11 17.80
C ARG A 144 19.73 -15.16 18.61
N THR A 145 19.88 -13.95 18.13
CA THR A 145 20.15 -12.81 19.00
C THR A 145 18.79 -12.43 19.62
N PRO A 146 18.70 -12.16 20.94
CA PRO A 146 17.48 -11.65 21.54
C PRO A 146 17.19 -10.31 20.86
N VAL A 147 16.19 -10.32 19.96
CA VAL A 147 15.63 -9.08 19.40
C VAL A 147 15.03 -8.36 20.61
N ALA A 148 15.55 -7.19 20.94
CA ALA A 148 14.94 -6.31 21.94
C ALA A 148 13.43 -6.25 21.64
N ASP A 149 12.61 -6.39 22.66
CA ASP A 149 11.14 -6.32 22.54
C ASP A 149 10.76 -4.93 21.97
N ASP A 150 10.71 -4.84 20.64
CA ASP A 150 10.36 -3.63 19.88
C ASP A 150 8.82 -3.45 19.84
N THR A 151 8.13 -4.15 20.74
CA THR A 151 6.67 -4.06 20.89
C THR A 151 6.28 -2.68 21.38
N ILE A 152 5.45 -2.00 20.61
CA ILE A 152 4.86 -0.72 21.01
C ILE A 152 3.58 -1.02 21.77
N ARG A 153 3.50 -0.58 23.04
CA ARG A 153 2.32 -0.72 23.89
C ARG A 153 1.72 0.65 24.19
N ASP A 154 0.42 0.75 24.01
CA ASP A 154 -0.36 1.97 24.27
C ASP A 154 -1.72 1.58 24.87
N GLY A 155 -1.77 1.50 26.19
CA GLY A 155 -2.93 1.02 26.94
C GLY A 155 -3.28 -0.41 26.53
N ASP A 156 -4.46 -0.59 25.93
CA ASP A 156 -4.98 -1.87 25.47
C ASP A 156 -4.57 -2.23 24.02
N LEU A 157 -3.78 -1.37 23.35
CA LEU A 157 -3.27 -1.59 21.99
C LEU A 157 -1.81 -2.05 22.04
N GLU A 158 -1.51 -3.18 21.38
CA GLU A 158 -0.14 -3.65 21.24
C GLU A 158 0.21 -3.84 19.76
N LEU A 159 1.37 -3.32 19.34
CA LEU A 159 1.96 -3.55 18.03
C LEU A 159 3.23 -4.38 18.20
N MET A 160 3.30 -5.51 17.52
CA MET A 160 4.45 -6.42 17.47
C MET A 160 5.11 -6.33 16.09
N PRO A 161 6.13 -5.46 15.88
CA PRO A 161 6.71 -5.19 14.57
C PRO A 161 7.31 -6.42 13.90
N ALA A 162 8.02 -7.26 14.63
CA ALA A 162 8.64 -8.48 14.11
C ALA A 162 7.61 -9.46 13.52
N ALA A 163 6.41 -9.51 14.08
CA ALA A 163 5.32 -10.37 13.61
C ALA A 163 4.31 -9.62 12.71
N ARG A 164 4.48 -8.30 12.50
CA ARG A 164 3.50 -7.41 11.85
C ARG A 164 2.09 -7.62 12.39
N ARG A 165 1.96 -7.84 13.70
CA ARG A 165 0.71 -8.13 14.39
C ARG A 165 0.30 -6.93 15.24
N VAL A 166 -1.01 -6.71 15.30
CA VAL A 166 -1.64 -5.74 16.19
C VAL A 166 -2.71 -6.44 17.00
N THR A 167 -2.76 -6.17 18.29
CA THR A 167 -3.86 -6.60 19.16
C THR A 167 -4.48 -5.41 19.86
N LEU A 168 -5.79 -5.46 20.10
CA LEU A 168 -6.54 -4.49 20.88
C LEU A 168 -7.32 -5.27 21.95
N ARG A 169 -7.09 -4.95 23.23
CA ARG A 169 -7.67 -5.69 24.37
C ARG A 169 -7.34 -7.19 24.33
N GLY A 170 -6.14 -7.53 23.82
CA GLY A 170 -5.70 -8.92 23.65
C GLY A 170 -6.22 -9.61 22.38
N GLU A 171 -7.20 -9.04 21.69
CA GLU A 171 -7.78 -9.62 20.46
C GLU A 171 -7.04 -9.15 19.21
N PRO A 172 -6.78 -10.04 18.24
CA PRO A 172 -6.10 -9.68 17.01
C PRO A 172 -6.91 -8.68 16.18
N VAL A 173 -6.27 -7.60 15.72
CA VAL A 173 -6.85 -6.62 14.80
C VAL A 173 -6.36 -6.89 13.38
N ALA A 174 -7.27 -7.24 12.46
CA ALA A 174 -6.96 -7.45 11.06
C ALA A 174 -6.73 -6.11 10.35
N LEU A 175 -5.46 -5.76 10.15
CA LEU A 175 -5.06 -4.58 9.39
C LEU A 175 -4.61 -4.97 7.99
N LYS A 176 -5.02 -4.15 7.00
CA LYS A 176 -4.44 -4.21 5.66
C LYS A 176 -2.98 -3.74 5.69
N PRO A 177 -2.14 -4.13 4.73
CA PRO A 177 -0.71 -3.79 4.76
C PRO A 177 -0.42 -2.31 4.99
N LYS A 178 -1.16 -1.42 4.30
CA LYS A 178 -0.97 0.03 4.43
C LYS A 178 -1.53 0.63 5.72
N GLU A 179 -2.59 0.04 6.25
CA GLU A 179 -3.09 0.41 7.58
C GLU A 179 -2.06 0.08 8.65
N TYR A 180 -1.43 -1.11 8.55
CA TYR A 180 -0.36 -1.49 9.46
C TYR A 180 0.84 -0.54 9.36
N ASP A 181 1.32 -0.29 8.14
CA ASP A 181 2.49 0.57 7.91
C ASP A 181 2.25 1.99 8.44
N LEU A 182 1.05 2.53 8.23
CA LEU A 182 0.65 3.86 8.72
C LEU A 182 0.57 3.89 10.26
N LEU A 183 -0.09 2.91 10.86
CA LEU A 183 -0.19 2.82 12.32
C LEU A 183 1.19 2.68 12.96
N HIS A 184 2.03 1.78 12.42
CA HIS A 184 3.39 1.56 12.91
C HIS A 184 4.25 2.82 12.80
N HIS A 185 4.19 3.53 11.65
CA HIS A 185 4.92 4.78 11.48
C HIS A 185 4.49 5.84 12.49
N LEU A 186 3.19 6.03 12.66
CA LEU A 186 2.64 7.01 13.59
C LEU A 186 2.97 6.66 15.06
N ALA A 187 2.80 5.40 15.45
CA ALA A 187 3.04 4.94 16.82
C ALA A 187 4.53 4.93 17.22
N ARG A 188 5.44 4.82 16.24
CA ARG A 188 6.89 5.01 16.49
C ARG A 188 7.32 6.45 16.71
N HIS A 189 6.47 7.41 16.39
CA HIS A 189 6.76 8.84 16.54
C HIS A 189 5.65 9.54 17.32
N PRO A 190 5.40 9.12 18.57
CA PRO A 190 4.31 9.68 19.37
C PRO A 190 4.56 11.17 19.63
N GLY A 191 3.48 11.96 19.61
CA GLY A 191 3.53 13.41 19.81
C GLY A 191 3.97 14.21 18.59
N VAL A 192 4.57 13.58 17.58
CA VAL A 192 5.02 14.26 16.34
C VAL A 192 3.84 14.43 15.38
N VAL A 193 3.69 15.65 14.86
CA VAL A 193 2.70 15.94 13.80
C VAL A 193 3.32 15.63 12.45
N HIS A 194 2.72 14.70 11.72
CA HIS A 194 3.12 14.35 10.37
C HIS A 194 2.18 14.98 9.36
N SER A 195 2.71 15.73 8.39
CA SER A 195 1.91 16.23 7.28
C SER A 195 1.46 15.06 6.38
N ARG A 196 0.40 15.28 5.58
CA ARG A 196 -0.07 14.29 4.60
C ARG A 196 1.02 13.91 3.61
N GLU A 197 1.79 14.88 3.16
CA GLU A 197 2.93 14.67 2.24
C GLU A 197 4.03 13.84 2.91
N SER A 198 4.39 14.18 4.15
CA SER A 198 5.35 13.39 4.93
C SER A 198 4.90 11.94 5.09
N LEU A 199 3.62 11.70 5.39
CA LEU A 199 3.06 10.35 5.49
C LEU A 199 3.06 9.64 4.12
N LEU A 200 2.72 10.32 3.03
CA LEU A 200 2.82 9.76 1.68
C LEU A 200 4.25 9.36 1.35
N THR A 201 5.24 10.16 1.70
CA THR A 201 6.65 9.82 1.51
C THR A 201 7.07 8.62 2.36
N HIS A 202 6.84 8.65 3.66
CA HIS A 202 7.36 7.63 4.57
C HIS A 202 6.56 6.31 4.54
N VAL A 203 5.24 6.39 4.40
CA VAL A 203 4.37 5.22 4.41
C VAL A 203 4.07 4.70 3.00
N TRP A 204 3.91 5.55 1.99
CA TRP A 204 3.70 5.17 0.59
C TRP A 204 4.96 5.27 -0.25
N GLY A 205 6.06 5.91 0.24
CA GLY A 205 7.35 6.02 -0.41
C GLY A 205 7.31 6.88 -1.67
N TYR A 206 6.48 7.89 -1.69
CA TYR A 206 6.44 8.83 -2.80
C TYR A 206 7.58 9.83 -2.67
N ASP A 207 8.47 9.87 -3.66
CA ASP A 207 9.59 10.81 -3.75
C ASP A 207 9.19 12.10 -4.49
N TYR A 208 7.89 12.25 -4.81
CA TYR A 208 7.34 13.38 -5.55
C TYR A 208 6.12 13.95 -4.82
N PRO A 209 5.92 15.28 -4.77
CA PRO A 209 4.76 15.88 -4.12
C PRO A 209 3.47 15.47 -4.83
N ILE A 210 2.66 14.70 -4.14
CA ILE A 210 1.39 14.16 -4.63
C ILE A 210 0.27 14.67 -3.73
N THR A 211 -0.73 15.29 -4.34
CA THR A 211 -1.97 15.64 -3.63
C THR A 211 -2.90 14.45 -3.65
N SER A 212 -3.01 13.74 -2.54
CA SER A 212 -3.85 12.54 -2.44
C SER A 212 -4.62 12.51 -1.12
N ARG A 213 -5.86 12.00 -1.16
CA ARG A 213 -6.65 11.71 0.04
C ARG A 213 -6.40 10.31 0.59
N THR A 214 -5.45 9.57 0.03
CA THR A 214 -5.11 8.20 0.44
C THR A 214 -4.85 8.11 1.94
N VAL A 215 -4.08 9.06 2.50
CA VAL A 215 -3.80 9.11 3.95
C VAL A 215 -5.09 9.27 4.76
N ASP A 216 -5.98 10.21 4.37
CA ASP A 216 -7.21 10.50 5.11
C ASP A 216 -8.12 9.27 5.19
N VAL A 217 -8.21 8.52 4.08
CA VAL A 217 -9.01 7.29 4.00
C VAL A 217 -8.42 6.20 4.91
N HIS A 218 -7.12 5.98 4.86
CA HIS A 218 -6.46 4.97 5.72
C HIS A 218 -6.52 5.34 7.21
N VAL A 219 -6.40 6.62 7.55
CA VAL A 219 -6.61 7.10 8.93
C VAL A 219 -8.04 6.81 9.39
N ARG A 220 -9.04 7.08 8.54
CA ARG A 220 -10.45 6.77 8.87
C ARG A 220 -10.63 5.28 9.20
N TRP A 221 -10.08 4.39 8.39
CA TRP A 221 -10.21 2.94 8.64
C TRP A 221 -9.44 2.46 9.86
N LEU A 222 -8.25 3.00 10.07
CA LEU A 222 -7.51 2.71 11.31
C LEU A 222 -8.36 3.09 12.52
N ARG A 223 -8.93 4.29 12.54
CA ARG A 223 -9.81 4.73 13.63
C ARG A 223 -10.99 3.78 13.84
N GLN A 224 -11.62 3.30 12.77
CA GLN A 224 -12.71 2.32 12.87
C GLN A 224 -12.30 1.01 13.54
N LYS A 225 -11.01 0.65 13.49
CA LYS A 225 -10.47 -0.61 14.01
C LYS A 225 -9.83 -0.50 15.39
N ILE A 226 -9.26 0.66 15.73
CA ILE A 226 -8.45 0.81 16.94
C ILE A 226 -8.96 1.86 17.93
N GLU A 227 -9.91 2.71 17.55
CA GLU A 227 -10.52 3.70 18.43
C GLU A 227 -11.84 3.18 19.00
N ALA A 228 -12.15 3.54 20.23
CA ALA A 228 -13.45 3.25 20.83
C ALA A 228 -14.57 4.02 20.14
N ASP A 229 -14.30 5.30 19.80
CA ASP A 229 -15.16 6.15 18.97
C ASP A 229 -14.32 6.77 17.84
N PRO A 230 -14.52 6.32 16.59
CA PRO A 230 -13.81 6.86 15.42
C PRO A 230 -14.05 8.35 15.16
N SER A 231 -15.15 8.91 15.67
CA SER A 231 -15.51 10.34 15.52
C SER A 231 -14.84 11.24 16.56
N ALA A 232 -14.47 10.65 17.71
CA ALA A 232 -13.73 11.29 18.80
C ALA A 232 -12.40 10.51 19.08
N PRO A 233 -11.47 10.46 18.12
CA PRO A 233 -10.29 9.61 18.22
C PRO A 233 -9.33 10.10 19.29
N VAL A 234 -8.82 9.18 20.10
CA VAL A 234 -7.86 9.47 21.17
C VAL A 234 -6.42 9.13 20.79
N ARG A 235 -6.20 8.12 19.92
CA ARG A 235 -4.87 7.68 19.48
C ARG A 235 -4.39 8.44 18.25
N ILE A 236 -5.19 8.46 17.19
CA ILE A 236 -4.81 9.14 15.94
C ILE A 236 -5.56 10.46 15.85
N GLU A 237 -4.95 11.54 16.31
CA GLU A 237 -5.52 12.89 16.31
C GLU A 237 -5.35 13.57 14.96
N THR A 238 -6.36 14.34 14.52
CA THR A 238 -6.24 15.27 13.40
C THR A 238 -5.79 16.64 13.90
N VAL A 239 -4.61 17.07 13.47
CA VAL A 239 -4.14 18.44 13.70
C VAL A 239 -4.55 19.28 12.50
N ARG A 240 -5.57 20.14 12.68
CA ARG A 240 -6.18 20.92 11.59
C ARG A 240 -5.12 21.75 10.86
N GLY A 241 -5.11 21.69 9.55
CA GLY A 241 -4.16 22.41 8.69
C GLY A 241 -2.74 21.81 8.65
N ALA A 242 -2.38 20.88 9.55
CA ALA A 242 -1.04 20.29 9.63
C ALA A 242 -0.99 18.80 9.25
N GLY A 243 -1.91 17.97 9.71
CA GLY A 243 -1.89 16.54 9.40
C GLY A 243 -2.39 15.66 10.52
N TYR A 244 -1.63 14.63 10.87
CA TYR A 244 -1.98 13.63 11.87
C TYR A 244 -0.89 13.44 12.91
N ARG A 245 -1.30 13.11 14.14
CA ARG A 245 -0.42 12.85 15.27
C ARG A 245 -0.90 11.62 16.03
N TYR A 246 0.04 10.76 16.44
CA TYR A 246 -0.26 9.70 17.40
C TYR A 246 -0.11 10.25 18.82
N ARG A 247 -1.12 10.05 19.65
CA ARG A 247 -1.09 10.33 21.10
C ARG A 247 -1.03 9.00 21.83
N VAL A 248 -0.04 8.84 22.68
CA VAL A 248 -0.06 7.72 23.63
C VAL A 248 -1.18 8.00 24.60
N ALA A 249 -2.03 7.01 24.88
CA ALA A 249 -3.00 7.13 25.97
C ALA A 249 -2.24 7.52 27.23
N ALA A 250 -2.67 8.58 27.90
CA ALA A 250 -2.11 8.88 29.21
C ALA A 250 -2.28 7.63 30.05
N ASP A 251 -1.18 7.15 30.63
CA ASP A 251 -1.22 6.10 31.64
C ASP A 251 -2.08 6.71 32.77
N ASP A 252 -3.35 6.33 32.83
CA ASP A 252 -4.20 6.67 33.95
C ASP A 252 -3.62 5.94 35.15
N GLY A 253 -2.50 6.51 35.67
CA GLY A 253 -1.88 6.07 36.88
C GLY A 253 -2.92 6.09 37.99
N THR A 254 -3.51 4.93 38.18
CA THR A 254 -4.29 4.69 39.40
C THR A 254 -3.33 4.83 40.58
N PRO A 255 -3.64 5.69 41.57
CA PRO A 255 -2.82 5.87 42.75
C PRO A 255 -2.72 4.60 43.57
#